data_82452c41bd07be6724a0ceffd53171a0
#
_entry.id   82452c41bd07be6724a0ceffd53171a0
#
_cell.length_a   1.000
_cell.length_b   1.000
_cell.length_c   1.000
_cell.angle_alpha   90.00
_cell.angle_beta   90.00
_cell.angle_gamma   90.00
#
_symmetry.space_group_name_H-M   'P 1'
#
loop_
_entity.id
_entity.type
_entity.pdbx_description
1 polymer ?
#
loop_
_entity_poly.entity_id
_entity_poly.type
_entity_poly.pdbx_seq_one_letter_code
_entity_poly.pdbx_strand_id
1 'polypeptide(L)'
;MAASVSLNKDFALELIETNLAVVRKDIRRILSRWQVKSSQEMIEMTEKGELREAEVDALALTNLIDKEKELEGLHAFVDEA
;
A
#
# COMPACT_ATOMS: atom_id res chain seq x y z
N MET A 1 23.34 -1.60 24.80
CA MET A 1 21.89 -1.84 24.93
C MET A 1 21.06 -0.80 24.18
N ALA A 2 21.17 0.47 24.53
CA ALA A 2 20.43 1.54 23.84
C ALA A 2 20.77 1.62 22.35
N ALA A 3 22.05 1.47 21.99
CA ALA A 3 22.49 1.50 20.58
C ALA A 3 21.91 0.34 19.79
N SER A 4 21.81 -0.88 20.38
CA SER A 4 21.21 -2.03 19.72
C SER A 4 19.73 -1.84 19.47
N VAL A 5 19.01 -1.24 20.42
CA VAL A 5 17.57 -0.93 20.26
C VAL A 5 17.38 0.09 19.14
N SER A 6 18.21 1.13 19.10
CA SER A 6 18.15 2.15 18.03
C SER A 6 18.42 1.55 16.65
N LEU A 7 19.43 0.67 16.54
CA LEU A 7 19.75 0.01 15.28
C LEU A 7 18.62 -0.91 14.83
N ASN A 8 17.99 -1.63 15.75
CA ASN A 8 16.86 -2.50 15.43
C ASN A 8 15.65 -1.69 14.96
N LYS A 9 15.41 -0.54 15.59
CA LYS A 9 14.35 0.37 15.23
C LYS A 9 14.58 0.93 13.81
N ASP A 10 15.77 1.42 13.54
CA ASP A 10 16.12 1.99 12.23
C ASP A 10 16.00 0.93 11.13
N PHE A 11 16.47 -0.28 11.41
CA PHE A 11 16.37 -1.39 10.46
C PHE A 11 14.91 -1.75 10.19
N ALA A 12 14.09 -1.81 11.23
CA ALA A 12 12.67 -2.11 11.10
C ALA A 12 11.96 -1.03 10.27
N LEU A 13 12.24 0.24 10.55
CA LEU A 13 11.66 1.36 9.78
C LEU A 13 12.07 1.28 8.32
N GLU A 14 13.32 0.99 8.03
CA GLU A 14 13.82 0.85 6.67
C GLU A 14 13.10 -0.27 5.92
N LEU A 15 12.90 -1.43 6.56
CA LEU A 15 12.17 -2.54 5.96
C LEU A 15 10.73 -2.17 5.65
N ILE A 16 10.06 -1.49 6.58
CA ILE A 16 8.68 -1.05 6.40
C ILE A 16 8.60 -0.05 5.25
N GLU A 17 9.50 0.92 5.20
CA GLU A 17 9.55 1.92 4.13
C GLU A 17 9.79 1.28 2.77
N THR A 18 10.66 0.28 2.70
CA THR A 18 10.91 -0.47 1.47
C THR A 18 9.65 -1.19 1.00
N ASN A 19 8.95 -1.85 1.92
CA ASN A 19 7.70 -2.54 1.59
C ASN A 19 6.62 -1.56 1.18
N LEU A 20 6.52 -0.41 1.83
CA LEU A 20 5.58 0.65 1.43
C LEU A 20 5.84 1.14 0.01
N ALA A 21 7.11 1.32 -0.35
CA ALA A 21 7.49 1.75 -1.69
C ALA A 21 7.03 0.73 -2.75
N VAL A 22 7.19 -0.56 -2.47
CA VAL A 22 6.74 -1.62 -3.38
C VAL A 22 5.22 -1.64 -3.52
N VAL A 23 4.50 -1.57 -2.40
CA VAL A 23 3.04 -1.57 -2.41
C VAL A 23 2.50 -0.37 -3.18
N ARG A 24 3.06 0.81 -2.94
CA ARG A 24 2.64 2.04 -3.63
C ARG A 24 2.94 1.98 -5.13
N LYS A 25 4.06 1.38 -5.50
CA LYS A 25 4.41 1.18 -6.91
C LYS A 25 3.39 0.26 -7.59
N ASP A 26 3.00 -0.82 -6.92
CA ASP A 26 2.02 -1.76 -7.47
C ASP A 26 0.64 -1.10 -7.61
N ILE A 27 0.23 -0.28 -6.65
CA ILE A 27 -1.00 0.50 -6.72
C ILE A 27 -0.96 1.39 -7.97
N ARG A 28 0.11 2.16 -8.14
CA ARG A 28 0.26 3.05 -9.30
C ARG A 28 0.23 2.29 -10.62
N ARG A 29 0.81 1.09 -10.66
CA ARG A 29 0.83 0.25 -11.86
C ARG A 29 -0.60 -0.13 -12.27
N ILE A 30 -1.43 -0.52 -11.30
CA ILE A 30 -2.82 -0.88 -11.57
C ILE A 30 -3.62 0.33 -12.06
N LEU A 31 -3.49 1.47 -11.37
CA LEU A 31 -4.18 2.70 -11.77
C LEU A 31 -3.79 3.14 -13.18
N SER A 32 -2.50 3.05 -13.50
CA SER A 32 -1.99 3.41 -14.81
C SER A 32 -2.52 2.49 -15.90
N ARG A 33 -2.61 1.18 -15.62
CA ARG A 33 -3.13 0.20 -16.57
C ARG A 33 -4.56 0.54 -17.01
N TRP A 34 -5.38 0.99 -16.08
CA TRP A 34 -6.79 1.29 -16.33
C TRP A 34 -7.07 2.77 -16.56
N GLN A 35 -6.01 3.59 -16.60
CA GLN A 35 -6.07 5.02 -16.85
C GLN A 35 -7.05 5.75 -15.92
N VAL A 36 -7.05 5.35 -14.65
CA VAL A 36 -7.82 6.00 -13.59
C VAL A 36 -6.89 6.84 -12.72
N LYS A 37 -7.45 7.88 -12.12
CA LYS A 37 -6.66 8.86 -11.36
C LYS A 37 -6.43 8.45 -9.91
N SER A 38 -7.33 7.65 -9.34
CA SER A 38 -7.26 7.28 -7.94
C SER A 38 -7.82 5.88 -7.71
N SER A 39 -7.42 5.29 -6.60
CA SER A 39 -7.93 3.98 -6.17
C SER A 39 -9.43 4.03 -5.94
N GLN A 40 -9.92 5.11 -5.34
CA GLN A 40 -11.34 5.33 -5.09
C GLN A 40 -12.14 5.32 -6.39
N GLU A 41 -11.65 6.02 -7.39
CA GLU A 41 -12.30 6.07 -8.70
C GLU A 41 -12.42 4.68 -9.32
N MET A 42 -11.35 3.89 -9.29
CA MET A 42 -11.35 2.54 -9.84
C MET A 42 -12.34 1.63 -9.12
N ILE A 43 -12.36 1.69 -7.79
CA ILE A 43 -13.27 0.89 -6.98
C ILE A 43 -14.72 1.26 -7.30
N GLU A 44 -15.05 2.54 -7.37
CA GLU A 44 -16.39 3.02 -7.68
C GLU A 44 -16.83 2.58 -9.07
N MET A 45 -15.97 2.69 -10.07
CA MET A 45 -16.30 2.29 -11.43
C MET A 45 -16.54 0.78 -11.52
N THR A 46 -15.77 0.00 -10.78
CA THR A 46 -15.93 -1.45 -10.74
C THR A 46 -17.25 -1.83 -10.07
N GLU A 47 -17.61 -1.17 -8.97
CA GLU A 47 -18.86 -1.40 -8.24
C GLU A 47 -20.07 -1.07 -9.10
N LYS A 48 -19.96 -0.06 -9.97
CA LYS A 48 -21.02 0.32 -10.91
C LYS A 48 -21.08 -0.57 -12.14
N GLY A 49 -20.16 -1.52 -12.28
CA GLY A 49 -20.08 -2.42 -13.41
C GLY A 49 -19.48 -1.80 -14.67
N GLU A 50 -18.90 -0.61 -14.55
CA GLU A 50 -18.31 0.08 -15.70
C GLU A 50 -16.97 -0.52 -16.15
N LEU A 51 -16.28 -1.21 -15.24
CA LEU A 51 -15.00 -1.84 -15.52
C LEU A 51 -15.03 -3.33 -15.10
N ARG A 52 -15.90 -4.10 -15.72
CA ARG A 52 -16.04 -5.53 -15.40
C ARG A 52 -14.75 -6.31 -15.58
N GLU A 53 -14.00 -5.99 -16.61
CA GLU A 53 -12.74 -6.68 -16.90
C GLU A 53 -11.66 -6.35 -15.86
N ALA A 54 -11.87 -5.31 -15.07
CA ALA A 54 -10.95 -4.86 -14.05
C ALA A 54 -11.28 -5.41 -12.65
N GLU A 55 -12.27 -6.29 -12.51
CA GLU A 55 -12.68 -6.79 -11.19
C GLU A 55 -11.54 -7.46 -10.43
N VAL A 56 -10.70 -8.25 -11.11
CA VAL A 56 -9.55 -8.91 -10.48
C VAL A 56 -8.53 -7.87 -10.01
N ASP A 57 -8.24 -6.89 -10.86
CA ASP A 57 -7.30 -5.83 -10.52
C ASP A 57 -7.85 -4.92 -9.42
N ALA A 58 -9.17 -4.69 -9.40
CA ALA A 58 -9.81 -3.92 -8.34
C ALA A 58 -9.71 -4.65 -6.99
N LEU A 59 -9.87 -5.97 -6.99
CA LEU A 59 -9.70 -6.76 -5.78
C LEU A 59 -8.25 -6.71 -5.31
N ALA A 60 -7.29 -6.85 -6.23
CA ALA A 60 -5.88 -6.73 -5.91
C ALA A 60 -5.55 -5.35 -5.36
N LEU A 61 -6.14 -4.30 -5.94
CA LEU A 61 -5.97 -2.92 -5.49
C LEU A 61 -6.48 -2.75 -4.06
N THR A 62 -7.65 -3.30 -3.74
CA THR A 62 -8.20 -3.25 -2.38
C THR A 62 -7.25 -3.90 -1.38
N ASN A 63 -6.70 -5.06 -1.73
CA ASN A 63 -5.74 -5.76 -0.88
C ASN A 63 -4.46 -4.95 -0.69
N LEU A 64 -3.98 -4.28 -1.73
CA LEU A 64 -2.79 -3.42 -1.67
C LEU A 64 -3.04 -2.21 -0.79
N ILE A 65 -4.22 -1.60 -0.86
CA ILE A 65 -4.60 -0.47 -0.02
C ILE A 65 -4.62 -0.89 1.45
N ASP A 66 -5.19 -2.05 1.75
CA ASP A 66 -5.22 -2.59 3.11
C ASP A 66 -3.80 -2.83 3.62
N LYS A 67 -2.93 -3.36 2.76
CA LYS A 67 -1.52 -3.59 3.09
C LYS A 67 -0.80 -2.28 3.36
N GLU A 68 -1.06 -1.26 2.55
CA GLU A 68 -0.49 0.07 2.74
C GLU A 68 -0.86 0.62 4.12
N LYS A 69 -2.14 0.52 4.49
CA LYS A 69 -2.62 0.99 5.79
C LYS A 69 -1.98 0.24 6.96
N GLU A 70 -1.84 -1.08 6.82
CA GLU A 70 -1.16 -1.89 7.83
C GLU A 70 0.29 -1.45 8.01
N LEU A 71 1.01 -1.25 6.90
CA LEU A 71 2.40 -0.84 6.94
C LEU A 71 2.56 0.56 7.50
N GLU A 72 1.67 1.49 7.16
CA GLU A 72 1.68 2.85 7.72
C GLU A 72 1.45 2.82 9.23
N GLY A 73 0.50 2.00 9.69
CA GLY A 73 0.24 1.83 11.12
C GLY A 73 1.42 1.22 11.85
N LEU A 74 2.06 0.23 11.24
CA LEU A 74 3.24 -0.41 11.81
C LEU A 74 4.42 0.56 11.85
N HIS A 75 4.59 1.37 10.81
CA HIS A 75 5.63 2.39 10.75
C HIS A 75 5.46 3.40 11.90
N ALA A 76 4.24 3.89 12.11
CA ALA A 76 3.95 4.82 13.18
C ALA A 76 4.21 4.19 14.56
N PHE A 77 3.81 2.93 14.75
CA PHE A 77 4.04 2.20 16.01
C PHE A 77 5.53 2.06 16.30
N VAL A 78 6.31 1.64 15.32
CA VAL A 78 7.76 1.47 15.48
C VAL A 78 8.45 2.81 15.66
N ASP A 79 8.02 3.83 14.92
CA ASP A 79 8.61 5.17 15.00
C ASP A 79 8.41 5.80 16.38
N GLU A 80 7.27 5.56 17.01
CA GLU A 80 6.97 6.06 18.35
C GLU A 80 7.69 5.28 19.46
N ALA A 81 8.12 4.08 19.17
CA ALA A 81 8.88 3.27 20.12
C ALA A 81 10.30 3.80 20.28
#